data_4d4cd46aeef3b127917782cf0c1a55b4
#
_entry.id   4d4cd46aeef3b127917782cf0c1a55b4
#
_cell.length_a   1.000
_cell.length_b   1.000
_cell.length_c   1.000
_cell.angle_alpha   90.00
_cell.angle_beta   90.00
_cell.angle_gamma   90.00
#
_symmetry.space_group_name_H-M   'P 1'
#
loop_
_entity.id
_entity.type
_entity.pdbx_description
1 polymer ?
#
loop_
_entity_poly.entity_id
_entity_poly.type
_entity_poly.pdbx_seq_one_letter_code
_entity_poly.pdbx_strand_id
1 'polypeptide(L)'
;SEMCIRDRVYAYYFYRLLQRAENVRMLYCAHADDKTTGEQSRYIYQLEYETPFEILRREVGIDVNRMETLPIEVPKQGETAEKLARFLAPDDPVRLSPTAFFRYVACPLRFYFHSVARLEPDDEISEEVDAPMFGTILHAALQRLYAPFVGKTGYGEALRALTRSSEVEKAVVAAINENYLQDVEATVEDYSGNLLLVKDIVIRYIRGGVLPYDAAHDDFTVEGLEERIGQEFAFESAGKSLRVVFGGLADRIDRLPDGTLRVVDYKTGEPHLDFQGVEALFRGEAKQRQSNILQTLLYSMMLFHSRGVDAEPTLYYVRAMHRDDYSSRLVDRELGRTGVRYSEYREPFERLLRETLAEMFDPAIPFRQCEDAEHTCRYCDFREICKR
;
A
#
# COMPACT_ATOMS: atom_id res chain seq x y z
N SER A 1 -29.69 -3.28 -29.19
CA SER A 1 -28.84 -3.05 -28.03
C SER A 1 -27.45 -2.64 -28.50
N GLU A 2 -26.78 -1.79 -27.76
CA GLU A 2 -25.42 -1.25 -28.07
C GLU A 2 -24.39 -2.35 -28.32
N MET A 3 -24.46 -3.46 -27.59
CA MET A 3 -23.55 -4.59 -27.75
C MET A 3 -23.57 -5.21 -29.15
N CYS A 4 -24.74 -5.29 -29.80
CA CYS A 4 -24.85 -5.80 -31.18
C CYS A 4 -24.26 -4.85 -32.22
N ILE A 5 -24.31 -3.54 -31.98
CA ILE A 5 -23.73 -2.54 -32.90
C ILE A 5 -22.22 -2.60 -32.85
N ARG A 6 -21.65 -2.63 -31.66
CA ARG A 6 -20.20 -2.76 -31.41
C ARG A 6 -19.63 -4.03 -32.04
N ASP A 7 -20.31 -5.16 -31.87
CA ASP A 7 -19.92 -6.41 -32.46
C ASP A 7 -19.89 -6.38 -33.99
N ARG A 8 -20.87 -5.74 -34.62
CA ARG A 8 -20.91 -5.56 -36.08
C ARG A 8 -19.78 -4.68 -36.59
N VAL A 9 -19.42 -3.65 -35.85
CA VAL A 9 -18.31 -2.75 -36.21
C VAL A 9 -16.97 -3.51 -36.16
N TYR A 10 -16.73 -4.30 -35.11
CA TYR A 10 -15.52 -5.12 -35.03
C TYR A 10 -15.46 -6.18 -36.13
N ALA A 11 -16.55 -6.85 -36.42
CA ALA A 11 -16.63 -7.81 -37.54
C ALA A 11 -16.31 -7.12 -38.88
N TYR A 12 -16.89 -5.94 -39.12
CA TYR A 12 -16.60 -5.16 -40.32
C TYR A 12 -15.13 -4.82 -40.46
N TYR A 13 -14.48 -4.33 -39.41
CA TYR A 13 -13.05 -4.04 -39.47
C TYR A 13 -12.19 -5.28 -39.66
N PHE A 14 -12.52 -6.38 -39.00
CA PHE A 14 -11.83 -7.63 -39.17
C PHE A 14 -11.86 -8.12 -40.62
N TYR A 15 -13.04 -8.18 -41.22
CA TYR A 15 -13.17 -8.63 -42.63
C TYR A 15 -12.60 -7.62 -43.62
N ARG A 16 -12.63 -6.32 -43.31
CA ARG A 16 -11.96 -5.31 -44.15
C ARG A 16 -10.45 -5.48 -44.17
N LEU A 17 -9.83 -5.87 -43.09
CA LEU A 17 -8.39 -6.17 -43.02
C LEU A 17 -8.02 -7.36 -43.90
N LEU A 18 -8.88 -8.37 -43.96
CA LEU A 18 -8.63 -9.59 -44.74
C LEU A 18 -8.85 -9.36 -46.24
N GLN A 19 -9.72 -8.47 -46.64
CA GLN A 19 -10.29 -8.35 -47.99
C GLN A 19 -9.26 -8.14 -49.13
N ARG A 20 -8.07 -7.62 -48.81
CA ARG A 20 -7.00 -7.33 -49.79
C ARG A 20 -5.71 -8.07 -49.50
N ALA A 21 -5.73 -8.99 -48.52
CA ALA A 21 -4.57 -9.76 -48.15
C ALA A 21 -4.44 -11.03 -48.95
N GLU A 22 -3.28 -11.31 -49.54
CA GLU A 22 -2.98 -12.58 -50.19
C GLU A 22 -2.63 -13.68 -49.18
N ASN A 23 -2.01 -13.27 -48.07
CA ASN A 23 -1.62 -14.17 -46.99
C ASN A 23 -2.00 -13.54 -45.66
N VAL A 24 -2.70 -14.29 -44.82
CA VAL A 24 -3.12 -13.85 -43.48
C VAL A 24 -2.52 -14.81 -42.45
N ARG A 25 -1.94 -14.25 -41.40
CA ARG A 25 -1.47 -14.96 -40.22
C ARG A 25 -2.15 -14.43 -38.99
N MET A 26 -2.83 -15.30 -38.26
CA MET A 26 -3.47 -14.97 -36.99
C MET A 26 -2.73 -15.70 -35.87
N LEU A 27 -2.36 -14.95 -34.84
CA LEU A 27 -1.66 -15.48 -33.67
C LEU A 27 -2.57 -15.32 -32.45
N TYR A 28 -2.68 -16.35 -31.66
CA TYR A 28 -3.35 -16.29 -30.37
C TYR A 28 -2.62 -17.16 -29.35
N CYS A 29 -2.76 -16.86 -28.07
CA CYS A 29 -2.19 -17.67 -27.00
C CYS A 29 -3.19 -18.76 -26.63
N ALA A 30 -2.81 -20.03 -26.78
CA ALA A 30 -3.66 -21.18 -26.46
C ALA A 30 -3.63 -21.54 -24.96
N HIS A 31 -2.75 -20.91 -24.17
CA HIS A 31 -2.69 -21.12 -22.72
C HIS A 31 -3.55 -20.09 -22.00
N ALA A 32 -4.41 -20.58 -21.10
CA ALA A 32 -5.14 -19.71 -20.19
C ALA A 32 -4.19 -19.18 -19.11
N ASP A 33 -4.23 -17.88 -18.90
CA ASP A 33 -3.55 -17.20 -17.79
C ASP A 33 -4.50 -16.17 -17.14
N ASP A 34 -4.01 -15.41 -16.18
CA ASP A 34 -4.82 -14.38 -15.47
C ASP A 34 -5.36 -13.28 -16.42
N LYS A 35 -4.85 -13.18 -17.65
CA LYS A 35 -5.21 -12.15 -18.63
C LYS A 35 -5.91 -12.69 -19.88
N THR A 36 -5.76 -13.98 -20.17
CA THR A 36 -6.31 -14.60 -21.38
C THR A 36 -7.02 -15.91 -21.06
N THR A 37 -8.17 -16.15 -21.72
CA THR A 37 -8.93 -17.40 -21.57
C THR A 37 -8.34 -18.56 -22.35
N GLY A 38 -7.29 -18.36 -23.17
CA GLY A 38 -6.74 -19.34 -24.08
C GLY A 38 -7.65 -19.69 -25.25
N GLU A 39 -8.78 -19.01 -25.41
CA GLU A 39 -9.74 -19.27 -26.46
C GLU A 39 -9.38 -18.53 -27.75
N GLN A 40 -9.57 -19.21 -28.87
CA GLN A 40 -9.41 -18.54 -30.16
C GLN A 40 -10.59 -17.61 -30.45
N SER A 41 -10.33 -16.54 -31.22
CA SER A 41 -11.37 -15.60 -31.62
C SER A 41 -12.48 -16.28 -32.43
N ARG A 42 -13.75 -15.91 -32.15
CA ARG A 42 -14.92 -16.36 -32.94
C ARG A 42 -14.76 -16.12 -34.44
N TYR A 43 -14.01 -15.12 -34.85
CA TYR A 43 -13.76 -14.84 -36.27
C TYR A 43 -12.93 -15.92 -36.97
N ILE A 44 -12.07 -16.62 -36.25
CA ILE A 44 -11.32 -17.74 -36.78
C ILE A 44 -12.29 -18.91 -37.07
N TYR A 45 -13.25 -19.18 -36.18
CA TYR A 45 -14.29 -20.16 -36.41
C TYR A 45 -15.19 -19.77 -37.60
N GLN A 46 -15.55 -18.50 -37.74
CA GLN A 46 -16.33 -18.03 -38.88
C GLN A 46 -15.59 -18.22 -40.21
N LEU A 47 -14.30 -17.92 -40.25
CA LEU A 47 -13.51 -18.19 -41.45
C LEU A 47 -13.42 -19.68 -41.79
N GLU A 48 -13.31 -20.54 -40.77
CA GLU A 48 -13.21 -21.99 -40.95
C GLU A 48 -14.51 -22.61 -41.45
N TYR A 49 -15.67 -22.19 -40.92
CA TYR A 49 -16.97 -22.82 -41.20
C TYR A 49 -17.81 -22.09 -42.24
N GLU A 50 -17.60 -20.83 -42.46
CA GLU A 50 -18.44 -19.98 -43.31
C GLU A 50 -17.75 -19.55 -44.61
N THR A 51 -16.45 -19.87 -44.80
CA THR A 51 -15.71 -19.48 -45.99
C THR A 51 -15.00 -20.69 -46.63
N PRO A 52 -14.66 -20.64 -47.94
CA PRO A 52 -13.90 -21.68 -48.60
C PRO A 52 -12.37 -21.58 -48.36
N PHE A 53 -11.91 -20.78 -47.40
CA PHE A 53 -10.50 -20.61 -47.16
C PHE A 53 -9.89 -21.85 -46.48
N GLU A 54 -8.70 -22.23 -46.96
CA GLU A 54 -7.91 -23.25 -46.29
C GLU A 54 -7.14 -22.66 -45.12
N ILE A 55 -7.45 -23.11 -43.90
CA ILE A 55 -6.80 -22.63 -42.68
C ILE A 55 -5.76 -23.67 -42.24
N LEU A 56 -4.50 -23.25 -42.32
CA LEU A 56 -3.37 -24.04 -41.84
C LEU A 56 -3.13 -23.71 -40.37
N ARG A 57 -3.28 -24.67 -39.48
CA ARG A 57 -2.97 -24.53 -38.05
C ARG A 57 -1.53 -24.96 -37.78
N ARG A 58 -0.80 -24.12 -37.08
CA ARG A 58 0.53 -24.45 -36.58
C ARG A 58 0.62 -24.08 -35.11
N GLU A 59 1.03 -25.03 -34.32
CA GLU A 59 1.38 -24.79 -32.93
C GLU A 59 2.85 -24.37 -32.88
N VAL A 60 3.12 -23.22 -32.29
CA VAL A 60 4.48 -22.72 -32.08
C VAL A 60 4.73 -22.74 -30.58
N GLY A 61 5.41 -23.79 -30.14
CA GLY A 61 5.97 -23.85 -28.79
C GLY A 61 7.32 -23.14 -28.77
N ILE A 62 7.49 -22.21 -27.88
CA ILE A 62 8.83 -21.75 -27.51
C ILE A 62 9.28 -22.71 -26.42
N ASP A 63 10.24 -23.56 -26.73
CA ASP A 63 10.94 -24.33 -25.70
C ASP A 63 11.79 -23.35 -24.89
N VAL A 64 11.17 -22.72 -23.90
CA VAL A 64 11.92 -21.91 -22.94
C VAL A 64 12.70 -22.92 -22.12
N ASN A 65 13.91 -23.24 -22.57
CA ASN A 65 14.89 -23.79 -21.66
C ASN A 65 14.88 -22.87 -20.45
N ARG A 66 14.28 -23.30 -19.34
CA ARG A 66 14.39 -22.62 -18.06
C ARG A 66 15.88 -22.63 -17.74
N MET A 67 16.57 -21.57 -18.19
CA MET A 67 17.87 -21.28 -17.60
C MET A 67 17.59 -21.18 -16.11
N GLU A 68 18.20 -22.06 -15.32
CA GLU A 68 18.17 -21.92 -13.88
C GLU A 68 18.67 -20.50 -13.57
N THR A 69 17.72 -19.64 -13.23
CA THR A 69 18.09 -18.27 -12.85
C THR A 69 18.76 -18.38 -11.51
N LEU A 70 20.07 -18.14 -11.49
CA LEU A 70 20.79 -18.03 -10.23
C LEU A 70 20.12 -16.96 -9.37
N PRO A 71 19.90 -17.24 -8.08
CA PRO A 71 19.31 -16.26 -7.18
C PRO A 71 20.19 -15.01 -7.12
N ILE A 72 19.56 -13.85 -7.17
CA ILE A 72 20.27 -12.57 -7.09
C ILE A 72 20.61 -12.31 -5.63
N GLU A 73 21.90 -12.10 -5.37
CA GLU A 73 22.44 -11.68 -4.09
C GLU A 73 23.27 -10.41 -4.25
N VAL A 74 23.04 -9.44 -3.37
CA VAL A 74 23.81 -8.19 -3.37
C VAL A 74 24.59 -8.09 -2.06
N PRO A 75 25.93 -8.16 -2.10
CA PRO A 75 26.76 -8.05 -0.92
C PRO A 75 26.70 -6.64 -0.33
N LYS A 76 26.75 -6.57 1.00
CA LYS A 76 26.77 -5.30 1.75
C LYS A 76 28.20 -4.76 1.87
N GLN A 77 28.80 -4.43 0.72
CA GLN A 77 30.19 -3.98 0.59
C GLN A 77 30.29 -2.75 -0.32
N GLY A 78 31.41 -2.01 -0.24
CA GLY A 78 31.65 -0.83 -1.07
C GLY A 78 30.51 0.17 -0.99
N GLU A 79 30.04 0.67 -2.14
CA GLU A 79 28.98 1.66 -2.24
C GLU A 79 27.66 1.23 -1.55
N THR A 80 27.32 -0.07 -1.60
CA THR A 80 26.13 -0.60 -0.91
C THR A 80 26.25 -0.41 0.60
N ALA A 81 27.42 -0.69 1.19
CA ALA A 81 27.65 -0.49 2.62
C ALA A 81 27.61 0.99 3.00
N GLU A 82 28.18 1.88 2.18
CA GLU A 82 28.15 3.34 2.39
C GLU A 82 26.72 3.87 2.41
N LYS A 83 25.91 3.47 1.41
CA LYS A 83 24.50 3.86 1.33
C LYS A 83 23.68 3.32 2.51
N LEU A 84 23.94 2.09 2.92
CA LEU A 84 23.28 1.46 4.07
C LEU A 84 23.67 2.15 5.39
N ALA A 85 24.92 2.56 5.54
CA ALA A 85 25.42 3.26 6.73
C ALA A 85 24.70 4.60 7.00
N ARG A 86 24.10 5.22 5.99
CA ARG A 86 23.32 6.46 6.16
C ARG A 86 22.13 6.30 7.09
N PHE A 87 21.53 5.12 7.17
CA PHE A 87 20.47 4.82 8.13
C PHE A 87 20.95 4.77 9.59
N LEU A 88 22.27 4.63 9.79
CA LEU A 88 22.90 4.57 11.11
C LEU A 88 23.49 5.93 11.57
N ALA A 89 23.49 6.93 10.69
CA ALA A 89 24.05 8.23 10.96
C ALA A 89 22.97 9.16 11.54
N PRO A 90 23.06 9.61 12.79
CA PRO A 90 22.03 10.45 13.43
C PRO A 90 21.82 11.79 12.72
N ASP A 91 22.89 12.34 12.16
CA ASP A 91 22.89 13.62 11.47
C ASP A 91 22.46 13.53 9.99
N ASP A 92 22.40 12.33 9.40
CA ASP A 92 21.90 12.14 8.04
C ASP A 92 20.37 12.34 8.03
N PRO A 93 19.79 12.97 7.01
CA PRO A 93 18.34 13.11 6.89
C PRO A 93 17.63 11.78 6.60
N VAL A 94 18.36 10.74 6.22
CA VAL A 94 17.79 9.41 5.95
C VAL A 94 17.29 8.78 7.24
N ARG A 95 16.04 8.33 7.21
CA ARG A 95 15.39 7.63 8.32
C ARG A 95 14.88 6.29 7.83
N LEU A 96 14.89 5.29 8.71
CA LEU A 96 14.26 4.00 8.43
C LEU A 96 12.76 4.13 8.68
N SER A 97 11.99 4.28 7.60
CA SER A 97 10.54 4.35 7.74
C SER A 97 9.94 2.96 8.03
N PRO A 98 8.76 2.89 8.69
CA PRO A 98 8.06 1.61 8.87
C PRO A 98 7.83 0.86 7.56
N THR A 99 7.52 1.57 6.48
CA THR A 99 7.35 0.98 5.15
C THR A 99 8.66 0.43 4.60
N ALA A 100 9.79 1.15 4.77
CA ALA A 100 11.11 0.66 4.35
C ALA A 100 11.53 -0.57 5.16
N PHE A 101 11.28 -0.56 6.46
CA PHE A 101 11.54 -1.72 7.32
C PHE A 101 10.71 -2.93 6.91
N PHE A 102 9.41 -2.74 6.63
CA PHE A 102 8.56 -3.83 6.15
C PHE A 102 9.02 -4.37 4.79
N ARG A 103 9.52 -3.53 3.90
CA ARG A 103 10.12 -4.01 2.63
C ARG A 103 11.24 -5.00 2.87
N TYR A 104 12.09 -4.74 3.88
CA TYR A 104 13.15 -5.68 4.26
C TYR A 104 12.57 -7.00 4.80
N VAL A 105 11.62 -6.92 5.71
CA VAL A 105 10.92 -8.09 6.28
C VAL A 105 10.27 -8.94 5.18
N ALA A 106 9.67 -8.32 4.19
CA ALA A 106 9.03 -9.00 3.07
C ALA A 106 10.04 -9.59 2.08
N CYS A 107 11.06 -8.79 1.72
CA CYS A 107 12.12 -9.20 0.80
C CYS A 107 13.34 -8.28 0.96
N PRO A 108 14.48 -8.79 1.50
CA PRO A 108 15.70 -8.01 1.63
C PRO A 108 16.17 -7.34 0.34
N LEU A 109 16.04 -8.03 -0.80
CA LEU A 109 16.42 -7.47 -2.09
C LEU A 109 15.50 -6.33 -2.56
N ARG A 110 14.19 -6.40 -2.25
CA ARG A 110 13.25 -5.29 -2.52
C ARG A 110 13.61 -4.05 -1.72
N PHE A 111 13.99 -4.22 -0.45
CA PHE A 111 14.51 -3.13 0.36
C PHE A 111 15.77 -2.52 -0.26
N TYR A 112 16.71 -3.35 -0.70
CA TYR A 112 17.92 -2.88 -1.36
C TYR A 112 17.58 -2.02 -2.60
N PHE A 113 16.80 -2.54 -3.53
CA PHE A 113 16.48 -1.81 -4.75
C PHE A 113 15.82 -0.47 -4.45
N HIS A 114 14.78 -0.46 -3.63
CA HIS A 114 14.02 0.74 -3.37
C HIS A 114 14.72 1.71 -2.42
N SER A 115 15.28 1.22 -1.30
CA SER A 115 15.69 2.09 -0.19
C SER A 115 17.20 2.38 -0.18
N VAL A 116 18.03 1.46 -0.70
CA VAL A 116 19.49 1.59 -0.73
C VAL A 116 19.96 2.05 -2.12
N ALA A 117 19.58 1.31 -3.16
CA ALA A 117 19.92 1.65 -4.55
C ALA A 117 19.07 2.81 -5.11
N ARG A 118 17.88 3.04 -4.53
CA ARG A 118 16.91 4.07 -4.95
C ARG A 118 16.51 3.93 -6.42
N LEU A 119 16.24 2.69 -6.83
CA LEU A 119 15.65 2.42 -8.12
C LEU A 119 14.17 2.83 -8.05
N GLU A 120 13.76 3.66 -8.96
CA GLU A 120 12.37 4.04 -9.15
C GLU A 120 11.82 3.23 -10.32
N PRO A 121 10.62 2.64 -10.20
CA PRO A 121 9.93 2.06 -11.34
C PRO A 121 9.68 3.15 -12.39
N ASP A 122 9.59 2.77 -13.66
CA ASP A 122 9.16 3.69 -14.70
C ASP A 122 7.74 4.19 -14.35
N ASP A 123 7.57 5.50 -14.24
CA ASP A 123 6.27 6.12 -14.03
C ASP A 123 5.39 5.88 -15.26
N GLU A 124 4.42 4.99 -15.16
CA GLU A 124 3.33 4.96 -16.13
C GLU A 124 2.51 6.24 -15.94
N ILE A 125 2.58 7.14 -16.91
CA ILE A 125 1.75 8.35 -16.92
C ILE A 125 0.29 7.90 -17.02
N SER A 126 -0.39 7.82 -15.88
CA SER A 126 -1.82 7.56 -15.82
C SER A 126 -2.57 8.89 -15.76
N GLU A 127 -3.51 9.09 -16.67
CA GLU A 127 -4.48 10.19 -16.58
C GLU A 127 -5.54 9.95 -15.49
N GLU A 128 -5.47 8.82 -14.79
CA GLU A 128 -6.40 8.43 -13.74
C GLU A 128 -5.75 8.55 -12.36
N VAL A 129 -6.56 8.90 -11.37
CA VAL A 129 -6.14 8.90 -9.97
C VAL A 129 -5.89 7.46 -9.53
N ASP A 130 -4.64 7.12 -9.29
CA ASP A 130 -4.24 5.80 -8.79
C ASP A 130 -4.56 5.63 -7.29
N ALA A 131 -4.37 4.41 -6.77
CA ALA A 131 -4.69 4.11 -5.37
C ALA A 131 -3.83 4.88 -4.35
N PRO A 132 -2.52 5.10 -4.55
CA PRO A 132 -1.70 5.96 -3.71
C PRO A 132 -2.18 7.42 -3.69
N MET A 133 -2.47 8.01 -4.86
CA MET A 133 -2.98 9.38 -4.96
C MET A 133 -4.35 9.54 -4.30
N PHE A 134 -5.23 8.54 -4.47
CA PHE A 134 -6.51 8.51 -3.75
C PHE A 134 -6.32 8.56 -2.24
N GLY A 135 -5.35 7.79 -1.71
CA GLY A 135 -4.96 7.84 -0.30
C GLY A 135 -4.49 9.24 0.11
N THR A 136 -3.60 9.85 -0.66
CA THR A 136 -3.07 11.20 -0.40
C THR A 136 -4.19 12.24 -0.33
N ILE A 137 -5.14 12.22 -1.25
CA ILE A 137 -6.30 13.12 -1.25
C ILE A 137 -7.14 12.93 0.02
N LEU A 138 -7.42 11.67 0.39
CA LEU A 138 -8.20 11.35 1.60
C LEU A 138 -7.51 11.87 2.87
N HIS A 139 -6.20 11.61 3.04
CA HIS A 139 -5.44 12.05 4.20
C HIS A 139 -5.41 13.58 4.29
N ALA A 140 -5.12 14.27 3.20
CA ALA A 140 -5.11 15.73 3.15
C ALA A 140 -6.50 16.34 3.50
N ALA A 141 -7.59 15.75 3.01
CA ALA A 141 -8.93 16.19 3.33
C ALA A 141 -9.27 15.97 4.82
N LEU A 142 -8.91 14.80 5.39
CA LEU A 142 -9.11 14.51 6.81
C LEU A 142 -8.28 15.42 7.70
N GLN A 143 -7.01 15.66 7.35
CA GLN A 143 -6.15 16.60 8.07
C GLN A 143 -6.82 17.99 8.19
N ARG A 144 -7.36 18.51 7.07
CA ARG A 144 -8.05 19.81 7.07
C ARG A 144 -9.29 19.83 7.96
N LEU A 145 -10.08 18.76 7.91
CA LEU A 145 -11.32 18.65 8.67
C LEU A 145 -11.08 18.51 10.17
N TYR A 146 -10.01 17.81 10.58
CA TYR A 146 -9.68 17.63 12.00
C TYR A 146 -8.79 18.73 12.59
N ALA A 147 -8.12 19.54 11.76
CA ALA A 147 -7.25 20.62 12.24
C ALA A 147 -7.93 21.57 13.26
N PRO A 148 -9.22 21.98 13.12
CA PRO A 148 -9.90 22.82 14.09
C PRO A 148 -10.14 22.15 15.46
N PHE A 149 -10.00 20.82 15.57
CA PHE A 149 -10.29 20.03 16.77
C PHE A 149 -9.02 19.65 17.56
N VAL A 150 -7.85 19.92 17.04
CA VAL A 150 -6.58 19.63 17.73
C VAL A 150 -6.56 20.30 19.11
N GLY A 151 -6.28 19.53 20.16
CA GLY A 151 -6.26 19.94 21.54
C GLY A 151 -7.64 20.17 22.19
N LYS A 152 -8.72 19.84 21.50
CA LYS A 152 -10.10 19.99 22.01
C LYS A 152 -10.72 18.63 22.35
N THR A 153 -11.72 18.66 23.22
CA THR A 153 -12.53 17.48 23.63
C THR A 153 -14.01 17.77 23.39
N GLY A 154 -14.85 16.72 23.37
CA GLY A 154 -16.30 16.86 23.31
C GLY A 154 -16.84 17.46 22.02
N TYR A 155 -16.21 17.17 20.91
CA TYR A 155 -16.58 17.72 19.58
C TYR A 155 -17.46 16.80 18.73
N GLY A 156 -18.04 15.73 19.31
CA GLY A 156 -18.88 14.77 18.57
C GLY A 156 -20.07 15.42 17.89
N GLU A 157 -20.74 16.42 18.50
CA GLU A 157 -21.79 17.17 17.83
C GLU A 157 -21.27 17.97 16.62
N ALA A 158 -20.08 18.56 16.74
CA ALA A 158 -19.46 19.28 15.62
C ALA A 158 -19.12 18.32 14.46
N LEU A 159 -18.61 17.11 14.75
CA LEU A 159 -18.39 16.08 13.75
C LEU A 159 -19.71 15.64 13.07
N ARG A 160 -20.79 15.44 13.84
CA ARG A 160 -22.12 15.17 13.27
C ARG A 160 -22.61 16.31 12.38
N ALA A 161 -22.39 17.55 12.76
CA ALA A 161 -22.72 18.71 11.94
C ALA A 161 -21.93 18.77 10.63
N LEU A 162 -20.62 18.43 10.67
CA LEU A 162 -19.76 18.35 9.49
C LEU A 162 -20.28 17.36 8.44
N THR A 163 -20.91 16.24 8.83
CA THR A 163 -21.45 15.27 7.85
C THR A 163 -22.43 15.88 6.87
N ARG A 164 -23.12 16.96 7.26
CA ARG A 164 -24.14 17.66 6.47
C ARG A 164 -23.67 19.00 5.90
N SER A 165 -22.46 19.42 6.28
CA SER A 165 -21.95 20.74 5.87
C SER A 165 -21.25 20.67 4.50
N SER A 166 -21.08 21.84 3.87
CA SER A 166 -20.26 21.99 2.66
C SER A 166 -18.75 21.91 2.94
N GLU A 167 -18.34 21.97 4.21
CA GLU A 167 -16.90 21.98 4.59
C GLU A 167 -16.20 20.68 4.17
N VAL A 168 -16.90 19.54 4.20
CA VAL A 168 -16.32 18.25 3.73
C VAL A 168 -16.00 18.34 2.23
N GLU A 169 -16.93 18.88 1.43
CA GLU A 169 -16.68 19.04 -0.01
C GLU A 169 -15.55 20.02 -0.28
N LYS A 170 -15.53 21.16 0.41
CA LYS A 170 -14.45 22.14 0.28
C LYS A 170 -13.09 21.55 0.64
N ALA A 171 -13.00 20.76 1.73
CA ALA A 171 -11.77 20.10 2.13
C ALA A 171 -11.29 19.08 1.07
N VAL A 172 -12.21 18.32 0.49
CA VAL A 172 -11.86 17.34 -0.56
C VAL A 172 -11.44 18.04 -1.86
N VAL A 173 -12.16 19.08 -2.28
CA VAL A 173 -11.78 19.88 -3.46
C VAL A 173 -10.40 20.51 -3.27
N ALA A 174 -10.13 21.13 -2.12
CA ALA A 174 -8.82 21.68 -1.83
C ALA A 174 -7.72 20.61 -1.84
N ALA A 175 -7.98 19.41 -1.30
CA ALA A 175 -7.04 18.31 -1.32
C ALA A 175 -6.74 17.79 -2.74
N ILE A 176 -7.75 17.72 -3.61
CA ILE A 176 -7.59 17.36 -5.03
C ILE A 176 -6.76 18.40 -5.76
N ASN A 177 -7.12 19.67 -5.60
CA ASN A 177 -6.46 20.78 -6.29
C ASN A 177 -4.98 20.85 -5.95
N GLU A 178 -4.63 20.71 -4.67
CA GLU A 178 -3.24 20.80 -4.22
C GLU A 178 -2.40 19.58 -4.56
N ASN A 179 -2.96 18.36 -4.41
CA ASN A 179 -2.14 17.14 -4.50
C ASN A 179 -2.17 16.48 -5.88
N TYR A 180 -3.27 16.61 -6.62
CA TYR A 180 -3.42 15.98 -7.93
C TYR A 180 -3.29 16.97 -9.08
N LEU A 181 -4.09 18.05 -9.08
CA LEU A 181 -4.04 19.05 -10.15
C LEU A 181 -2.83 19.98 -10.03
N GLN A 182 -2.29 20.15 -8.81
CA GLN A 182 -1.25 21.13 -8.49
C GLN A 182 -1.66 22.57 -8.89
N ASP A 183 -2.95 22.83 -8.87
CA ASP A 183 -3.59 24.11 -9.20
C ASP A 183 -4.64 24.44 -8.14
N VAL A 184 -4.33 25.31 -7.21
CA VAL A 184 -5.20 25.72 -6.11
C VAL A 184 -6.40 26.58 -6.55
N GLU A 185 -6.34 27.15 -7.75
CA GLU A 185 -7.42 27.98 -8.32
C GLU A 185 -8.42 27.14 -9.12
N ALA A 186 -8.11 25.87 -9.39
CA ALA A 186 -9.00 24.99 -10.14
C ALA A 186 -10.37 24.84 -9.45
N THR A 187 -11.42 24.76 -10.25
CA THR A 187 -12.80 24.59 -9.79
C THR A 187 -13.33 23.20 -10.15
N VAL A 188 -14.44 22.80 -9.54
CA VAL A 188 -15.06 21.50 -9.85
C VAL A 188 -15.48 21.39 -11.32
N GLU A 189 -15.69 22.51 -12.01
CA GLU A 189 -16.02 22.55 -13.44
C GLU A 189 -14.85 22.11 -14.33
N ASP A 190 -13.62 22.22 -13.81
CA ASP A 190 -12.39 21.79 -14.49
C ASP A 190 -12.12 20.28 -14.35
N TYR A 191 -12.91 19.56 -13.54
CA TYR A 191 -12.68 18.16 -13.23
C TYR A 191 -13.15 17.23 -14.36
N SER A 192 -12.31 16.24 -14.70
CA SER A 192 -12.72 15.10 -15.55
C SER A 192 -13.80 14.26 -14.87
N GLY A 193 -14.52 13.44 -15.65
CA GLY A 193 -15.53 12.53 -15.10
C GLY A 193 -14.98 11.58 -14.03
N ASN A 194 -13.78 11.04 -14.21
CA ASN A 194 -13.10 10.19 -13.24
C ASN A 194 -12.76 10.96 -11.95
N LEU A 195 -12.28 12.18 -12.07
CA LEU A 195 -11.95 13.02 -10.92
C LEU A 195 -13.18 13.41 -10.10
N LEU A 196 -14.32 13.64 -10.76
CA LEU A 196 -15.62 13.84 -10.09
C LEU A 196 -16.03 12.61 -9.29
N LEU A 197 -15.85 11.39 -9.85
CA LEU A 197 -16.12 10.15 -9.12
C LEU A 197 -15.21 10.00 -7.89
N VAL A 198 -13.91 10.28 -8.02
CA VAL A 198 -12.95 10.27 -6.89
C VAL A 198 -13.41 11.23 -5.81
N LYS A 199 -13.74 12.48 -6.16
CA LYS A 199 -14.28 13.47 -5.23
C LYS A 199 -15.48 12.92 -4.46
N ASP A 200 -16.47 12.38 -5.17
CA ASP A 200 -17.71 11.90 -4.56
C ASP A 200 -17.47 10.66 -3.67
N ILE A 201 -16.57 9.77 -4.05
CA ILE A 201 -16.19 8.60 -3.24
C ILE A 201 -15.50 9.03 -1.95
N VAL A 202 -14.53 9.96 -2.02
CA VAL A 202 -13.82 10.48 -0.83
C VAL A 202 -14.81 11.16 0.10
N ILE A 203 -15.70 12.03 -0.41
CA ILE A 203 -16.75 12.66 0.39
C ILE A 203 -17.63 11.61 1.06
N ARG A 204 -18.01 10.56 0.34
CA ARG A 204 -18.85 9.48 0.88
C ARG A 204 -18.14 8.73 2.02
N TYR A 205 -16.84 8.43 1.88
CA TYR A 205 -16.09 7.75 2.94
C TYR A 205 -15.94 8.62 4.19
N ILE A 206 -15.73 9.92 4.02
CA ILE A 206 -15.64 10.85 5.14
C ILE A 206 -17.02 11.02 5.82
N ARG A 207 -18.07 11.33 5.06
CA ARG A 207 -19.41 11.60 5.60
C ARG A 207 -20.13 10.36 6.12
N GLY A 208 -19.96 9.22 5.48
CA GLY A 208 -20.64 7.97 5.83
C GLY A 208 -19.83 7.02 6.71
N GLY A 209 -18.53 7.27 6.87
CA GLY A 209 -17.63 6.41 7.61
C GLY A 209 -16.91 7.15 8.73
N VAL A 210 -15.87 7.91 8.41
CA VAL A 210 -14.94 8.45 9.43
C VAL A 210 -15.64 9.38 10.42
N LEU A 211 -16.36 10.40 9.95
CA LEU A 211 -16.99 11.38 10.83
C LEU A 211 -18.08 10.76 11.75
N PRO A 212 -18.99 9.90 11.25
CA PRO A 212 -19.97 9.25 12.13
C PRO A 212 -19.33 8.30 13.14
N TYR A 213 -18.30 7.54 12.72
CA TYR A 213 -17.58 6.64 13.60
C TYR A 213 -16.92 7.39 14.77
N ASP A 214 -16.17 8.45 14.46
CA ASP A 214 -15.52 9.26 15.49
C ASP A 214 -16.55 10.03 16.35
N ALA A 215 -17.66 10.49 15.78
CA ALA A 215 -18.73 11.16 16.52
C ALA A 215 -19.49 10.21 17.47
N ALA A 216 -19.45 8.89 17.23
CA ALA A 216 -19.99 7.88 18.13
C ALA A 216 -19.02 7.51 19.27
N HIS A 217 -17.71 7.81 19.10
CA HIS A 217 -16.62 7.49 20.03
C HIS A 217 -15.83 8.76 20.39
N ASP A 218 -16.52 9.85 20.71
CA ASP A 218 -15.95 11.21 20.87
C ASP A 218 -15.27 11.45 22.23
N ASP A 219 -14.83 10.42 22.90
CA ASP A 219 -14.14 10.41 24.18
C ASP A 219 -12.61 10.61 24.07
N PHE A 220 -12.11 11.05 22.93
CA PHE A 220 -10.69 11.27 22.67
C PHE A 220 -10.37 12.74 22.34
N THR A 221 -9.11 13.10 22.46
CA THR A 221 -8.56 14.40 22.03
C THR A 221 -7.59 14.20 20.88
N VAL A 222 -7.77 14.86 19.74
CA VAL A 222 -6.77 14.87 18.67
C VAL A 222 -5.55 15.67 19.13
N GLU A 223 -4.39 15.02 19.23
CA GLU A 223 -3.12 15.69 19.62
C GLU A 223 -2.28 16.10 18.42
N GLY A 224 -2.23 15.27 17.39
CA GLY A 224 -1.42 15.50 16.19
C GLY A 224 -2.08 15.00 14.93
N LEU A 225 -1.81 15.70 13.83
CA LEU A 225 -2.23 15.35 12.47
C LEU A 225 -1.03 15.44 11.56
N GLU A 226 -0.81 14.41 10.73
CA GLU A 226 0.36 14.33 9.82
C GLU A 226 1.65 14.70 10.59
N GLU A 227 1.80 14.10 11.76
CA GLU A 227 2.90 14.43 12.66
C GLU A 227 4.14 13.61 12.35
N ARG A 228 5.25 14.29 12.15
CA ARG A 228 6.55 13.62 11.99
C ARG A 228 7.04 13.12 13.33
N ILE A 229 7.17 11.82 13.46
CA ILE A 229 7.72 11.16 14.63
C ILE A 229 9.03 10.48 14.28
N GLY A 230 9.95 10.46 15.24
CA GLY A 230 11.25 9.84 15.08
C GLY A 230 11.77 9.31 16.41
N GLN A 231 12.48 8.18 16.35
CA GLN A 231 13.06 7.55 17.54
C GLN A 231 14.33 6.80 17.19
N GLU A 232 15.38 7.02 17.95
CA GLU A 232 16.59 6.19 17.91
C GLU A 232 16.33 4.82 18.55
N PHE A 233 16.82 3.78 17.89
CA PHE A 233 16.71 2.42 18.38
C PHE A 233 18.07 1.72 18.34
N ALA A 234 18.54 1.22 19.48
CA ALA A 234 19.84 0.56 19.63
C ALA A 234 19.71 -0.96 19.43
N PHE A 235 20.67 -1.53 18.75
CA PHE A 235 20.79 -2.98 18.52
C PHE A 235 22.25 -3.39 18.34
N GLU A 236 22.51 -4.69 18.33
CA GLU A 236 23.85 -5.23 18.09
C GLU A 236 23.88 -5.98 16.75
N SER A 237 24.90 -5.76 15.93
CA SER A 237 25.12 -6.49 14.69
C SER A 237 26.62 -6.71 14.46
N ALA A 238 27.00 -7.92 14.08
CA ALA A 238 28.38 -8.32 13.83
C ALA A 238 29.37 -7.91 14.99
N GLY A 239 28.91 -8.01 16.25
CA GLY A 239 29.70 -7.66 17.44
C GLY A 239 29.86 -6.15 17.67
N LYS A 240 29.11 -5.31 16.98
CA LYS A 240 29.10 -3.85 17.15
C LYS A 240 27.76 -3.37 17.67
N SER A 241 27.79 -2.42 18.62
CA SER A 241 26.59 -1.70 19.03
C SER A 241 26.28 -0.61 18.00
N LEU A 242 25.11 -0.69 17.39
CA LEU A 242 24.65 0.21 16.34
C LEU A 242 23.37 0.92 16.78
N ARG A 243 23.06 2.03 16.13
CA ARG A 243 21.79 2.75 16.30
C ARG A 243 21.20 3.08 14.95
N VAL A 244 19.90 2.90 14.82
CA VAL A 244 19.14 3.33 13.66
C VAL A 244 18.13 4.38 14.10
N VAL A 245 17.86 5.36 13.25
CA VAL A 245 16.80 6.34 13.50
C VAL A 245 15.58 5.92 12.70
N PHE A 246 14.57 5.41 13.42
CA PHE A 246 13.25 5.26 12.82
C PHE A 246 12.61 6.63 12.62
N GLY A 247 11.85 6.79 11.55
CA GLY A 247 11.11 8.01 11.31
C GLY A 247 9.95 7.78 10.36
N GLY A 248 8.88 8.52 10.58
CA GLY A 248 7.69 8.43 9.72
C GLY A 248 6.72 9.56 10.01
N LEU A 249 5.64 9.55 9.26
CA LEU A 249 4.54 10.49 9.37
C LEU A 249 3.33 9.72 9.89
N ALA A 250 2.85 10.07 11.09
CA ALA A 250 1.65 9.48 11.66
C ALA A 250 0.44 10.32 11.20
N ASP A 251 -0.54 9.68 10.58
CA ASP A 251 -1.71 10.36 10.01
C ASP A 251 -2.48 11.13 11.09
N ARG A 252 -2.76 10.47 12.22
CA ARG A 252 -3.40 11.08 13.38
C ARG A 252 -2.93 10.44 14.68
N ILE A 253 -2.72 11.27 15.69
CA ILE A 253 -2.46 10.85 17.07
C ILE A 253 -3.55 11.42 17.95
N ASP A 254 -4.23 10.52 18.67
CA ASP A 254 -5.25 10.89 19.64
C ASP A 254 -4.78 10.57 21.05
N ARG A 255 -5.31 11.29 22.05
CA ARG A 255 -5.21 10.93 23.45
C ARG A 255 -6.54 10.40 23.94
N LEU A 256 -6.52 9.19 24.48
CA LEU A 256 -7.66 8.54 25.11
C LEU A 256 -7.88 9.06 26.56
N PRO A 257 -9.07 8.85 27.15
CA PRO A 257 -9.40 9.33 28.51
C PRO A 257 -8.48 8.80 29.61
N ASP A 258 -7.92 7.60 29.41
CA ASP A 258 -6.97 6.97 30.35
C ASP A 258 -5.51 7.49 30.18
N GLY A 259 -5.31 8.43 29.28
CA GLY A 259 -4.00 9.00 28.96
C GLY A 259 -3.17 8.25 27.94
N THR A 260 -3.63 7.06 27.47
CA THR A 260 -3.00 6.30 26.39
C THR A 260 -3.07 7.09 25.08
N LEU A 261 -2.04 7.02 24.27
CA LEU A 261 -2.08 7.53 22.92
C LEU A 261 -2.71 6.50 21.97
N ARG A 262 -3.43 6.96 20.96
CA ARG A 262 -3.93 6.13 19.87
C ARG A 262 -3.32 6.62 18.57
N VAL A 263 -2.64 5.71 17.87
CA VAL A 263 -2.11 6.00 16.53
C VAL A 263 -3.13 5.53 15.52
N VAL A 264 -3.73 6.46 14.80
CA VAL A 264 -4.68 6.15 13.73
C VAL A 264 -3.99 6.28 12.39
N ASP A 265 -4.10 5.23 11.58
CA ASP A 265 -3.58 5.19 10.23
C ASP A 265 -4.75 4.85 9.28
N TYR A 266 -4.99 5.72 8.29
CA TYR A 266 -6.12 5.58 7.37
C TYR A 266 -5.76 4.69 6.19
N LYS A 267 -6.60 3.70 5.91
CA LYS A 267 -6.41 2.75 4.81
C LYS A 267 -7.62 2.69 3.89
N THR A 268 -7.36 2.72 2.60
CA THR A 268 -8.38 2.66 1.53
C THR A 268 -8.60 1.25 0.98
N GLY A 269 -7.78 0.28 1.42
CA GLY A 269 -7.87 -1.13 1.02
C GLY A 269 -8.94 -1.92 1.75
N GLU A 270 -8.93 -3.24 1.52
CA GLU A 270 -9.79 -4.17 2.27
C GLU A 270 -9.32 -4.30 3.73
N PRO A 271 -10.26 -4.47 4.69
CA PRO A 271 -9.93 -4.57 6.11
C PRO A 271 -9.11 -5.83 6.44
N HIS A 272 -7.97 -5.62 7.07
CA HIS A 272 -7.13 -6.66 7.65
C HIS A 272 -6.70 -6.20 9.05
N LEU A 273 -7.50 -6.55 10.06
CA LEU A 273 -7.30 -6.15 11.45
C LEU A 273 -6.77 -7.29 12.32
N ASP A 274 -6.77 -8.51 11.78
CA ASP A 274 -6.35 -9.71 12.49
C ASP A 274 -4.88 -10.03 12.22
N PHE A 275 -4.16 -10.47 13.24
CA PHE A 275 -2.81 -11.03 13.10
C PHE A 275 -2.60 -12.25 14.01
N GLN A 276 -1.60 -13.06 13.69
CA GLN A 276 -1.28 -14.32 14.35
C GLN A 276 -0.10 -14.15 15.31
N GLY A 277 -0.20 -13.21 16.24
CA GLY A 277 0.91 -12.84 17.12
C GLY A 277 2.01 -12.02 16.45
N VAL A 278 2.87 -11.46 17.28
CA VAL A 278 3.95 -10.56 16.79
C VAL A 278 4.97 -11.31 15.94
N GLU A 279 5.28 -12.56 16.27
CA GLU A 279 6.28 -13.36 15.53
C GLU A 279 5.88 -13.54 14.06
N ALA A 280 4.60 -13.74 13.78
CA ALA A 280 4.08 -13.87 12.42
C ALA A 280 4.24 -12.60 11.58
N LEU A 281 4.23 -11.42 12.20
CA LEU A 281 4.45 -10.15 11.49
C LEU A 281 5.87 -10.03 10.94
N PHE A 282 6.86 -10.67 11.57
CA PHE A 282 8.27 -10.62 11.17
C PHE A 282 8.68 -11.86 10.37
N ARG A 283 8.27 -13.05 10.78
CA ARG A 283 8.79 -14.33 10.30
C ARG A 283 7.73 -15.28 9.73
N GLY A 284 6.46 -14.91 9.80
CA GLY A 284 5.36 -15.71 9.26
C GLY A 284 5.41 -15.83 7.73
N GLU A 285 4.51 -16.63 7.18
CA GLU A 285 4.27 -16.67 5.74
C GLU A 285 3.87 -15.29 5.21
N ALA A 286 4.01 -15.04 3.90
CA ALA A 286 3.73 -13.71 3.33
C ALA A 286 2.33 -13.18 3.67
N LYS A 287 1.32 -14.05 3.73
CA LYS A 287 -0.06 -13.69 4.12
C LYS A 287 -0.21 -13.27 5.58
N GLN A 288 0.70 -13.73 6.45
CA GLN A 288 0.68 -13.42 7.88
C GLN A 288 1.46 -12.14 8.21
N ARG A 289 2.34 -11.70 7.31
CA ARG A 289 3.12 -10.47 7.45
C ARG A 289 2.26 -9.26 7.09
N GLN A 290 1.46 -8.82 8.05
CA GLN A 290 0.53 -7.69 7.88
C GLN A 290 1.28 -6.35 7.96
N SER A 291 1.58 -5.74 6.81
CA SER A 291 2.36 -4.49 6.71
C SER A 291 1.76 -3.34 7.51
N ASN A 292 0.43 -3.17 7.42
CA ASN A 292 -0.26 -2.07 8.07
C ASN A 292 -0.21 -2.21 9.61
N ILE A 293 -0.32 -3.44 10.12
CA ILE A 293 -0.23 -3.72 11.55
C ILE A 293 1.19 -3.50 12.06
N LEU A 294 2.21 -4.00 11.33
CA LEU A 294 3.61 -3.76 11.67
C LEU A 294 3.95 -2.27 11.66
N GLN A 295 3.42 -1.52 10.67
CA GLN A 295 3.59 -0.07 10.56
C GLN A 295 3.05 0.65 11.79
N THR A 296 1.81 0.37 12.19
CA THR A 296 1.18 1.04 13.34
C THR A 296 1.82 0.64 14.66
N LEU A 297 2.32 -0.60 14.81
CA LEU A 297 3.11 -1.02 15.97
C LEU A 297 4.46 -0.28 16.04
N LEU A 298 5.14 -0.06 14.91
CA LEU A 298 6.36 0.75 14.87
C LEU A 298 6.10 2.20 15.26
N TYR A 299 5.00 2.81 14.80
CA TYR A 299 4.60 4.14 15.26
C TYR A 299 4.30 4.15 16.76
N SER A 300 3.60 3.15 17.27
CA SER A 300 3.31 3.02 18.70
C SER A 300 4.59 2.87 19.52
N MET A 301 5.58 2.10 19.04
CA MET A 301 6.92 2.02 19.64
C MET A 301 7.61 3.38 19.70
N MET A 302 7.63 4.11 18.58
CA MET A 302 8.26 5.43 18.53
C MET A 302 7.63 6.41 19.52
N LEU A 303 6.31 6.43 19.63
CA LEU A 303 5.60 7.27 20.59
C LEU A 303 5.85 6.83 22.03
N PHE A 304 5.85 5.53 22.31
CA PHE A 304 6.16 4.99 23.62
C PHE A 304 7.54 5.45 24.12
N HIS A 305 8.56 5.35 23.27
CA HIS A 305 9.91 5.76 23.66
C HIS A 305 10.13 7.26 23.67
N SER A 306 9.53 8.02 22.76
CA SER A 306 9.72 9.47 22.68
C SER A 306 8.89 10.26 23.69
N ARG A 307 7.67 9.78 24.03
CA ARG A 307 6.75 10.48 24.91
C ARG A 307 6.57 9.83 26.30
N GLY A 308 7.06 8.60 26.48
CA GLY A 308 6.91 7.84 27.73
C GLY A 308 5.46 7.44 28.05
N VAL A 309 4.60 7.39 27.05
CA VAL A 309 3.17 7.08 27.17
C VAL A 309 2.86 5.86 26.31
N ASP A 310 2.01 4.95 26.83
CA ASP A 310 1.57 3.79 26.07
C ASP A 310 0.76 4.18 24.84
N ALA A 311 0.77 3.35 23.81
CA ALA A 311 0.11 3.64 22.55
C ALA A 311 -0.71 2.46 22.03
N GLU A 312 -1.90 2.75 21.53
CA GLU A 312 -2.81 1.82 20.87
C GLU A 312 -2.71 1.96 19.35
N PRO A 313 -2.16 0.98 18.61
CA PRO A 313 -2.17 0.97 17.17
C PRO A 313 -3.57 0.75 16.63
N THR A 314 -4.01 1.59 15.71
CA THR A 314 -5.38 1.57 15.19
C THR A 314 -5.40 1.78 13.68
N LEU A 315 -6.18 1.00 12.96
CA LEU A 315 -6.34 1.08 11.50
C LEU A 315 -7.77 1.46 11.14
N TYR A 316 -7.92 2.56 10.43
CA TYR A 316 -9.21 3.01 9.91
C TYR A 316 -9.35 2.62 8.44
N TYR A 317 -10.02 1.49 8.18
CA TYR A 317 -10.36 1.06 6.82
C TYR A 317 -11.62 1.77 6.34
N VAL A 318 -11.43 2.95 5.76
CA VAL A 318 -12.51 3.91 5.45
C VAL A 318 -13.63 3.34 4.58
N ARG A 319 -13.31 2.36 3.72
CA ARG A 319 -14.32 1.65 2.88
C ARG A 319 -15.30 0.81 3.69
N ALA A 320 -14.90 0.35 4.86
CA ALA A 320 -15.71 -0.52 5.72
C ALA A 320 -16.38 0.22 6.87
N MET A 321 -15.95 1.44 7.20
CA MET A 321 -16.42 2.19 8.39
C MET A 321 -17.92 2.56 8.37
N HIS A 322 -18.59 2.43 7.22
CA HIS A 322 -20.03 2.65 7.10
C HIS A 322 -20.88 1.47 7.61
N ARG A 323 -20.24 0.35 7.97
CA ARG A 323 -20.93 -0.85 8.49
C ARG A 323 -21.17 -0.70 9.99
N ASP A 324 -22.34 -1.10 10.46
CA ASP A 324 -22.72 -1.00 11.88
C ASP A 324 -21.86 -1.89 12.78
N ASP A 325 -21.30 -2.99 12.26
CA ASP A 325 -20.45 -3.94 12.96
C ASP A 325 -18.95 -3.64 12.85
N TYR A 326 -18.57 -2.52 12.23
CA TYR A 326 -17.19 -2.15 12.03
C TYR A 326 -16.48 -1.84 13.37
N SER A 327 -15.28 -2.39 13.51
CA SER A 327 -14.36 -2.06 14.62
C SER A 327 -12.99 -1.74 14.01
N SER A 328 -12.34 -0.71 14.50
CA SER A 328 -10.98 -0.34 14.10
C SER A 328 -9.88 -1.01 14.94
N ARG A 329 -10.28 -1.82 15.94
CA ARG A 329 -9.36 -2.44 16.89
C ARG A 329 -8.67 -3.64 16.27
N LEU A 330 -7.35 -3.71 16.45
CA LEU A 330 -6.58 -4.88 16.05
C LEU A 330 -6.97 -6.12 16.88
N VAL A 331 -6.94 -7.27 16.24
CA VAL A 331 -7.27 -8.57 16.85
C VAL A 331 -6.07 -9.49 16.76
N ASP A 332 -5.52 -9.83 17.92
CA ASP A 332 -4.50 -10.89 18.02
C ASP A 332 -5.20 -12.24 18.14
N ARG A 333 -5.09 -13.05 17.09
CA ARG A 333 -5.70 -14.39 17.03
C ARG A 333 -4.93 -15.41 17.84
N GLU A 334 -3.62 -15.23 18.05
CA GLU A 334 -2.82 -16.12 18.87
C GLU A 334 -3.22 -16.01 20.34
N LEU A 335 -3.39 -14.80 20.85
CA LEU A 335 -3.75 -14.53 22.23
C LEU A 335 -5.27 -14.40 22.46
N GLY A 336 -6.08 -14.41 21.39
CA GLY A 336 -7.54 -14.22 21.46
C GLY A 336 -7.93 -12.84 22.00
N ARG A 337 -7.15 -11.80 21.74
CA ARG A 337 -7.34 -10.44 22.25
C ARG A 337 -7.86 -9.48 21.20
N THR A 338 -8.77 -8.61 21.58
CA THR A 338 -9.24 -7.48 20.79
C THR A 338 -8.83 -6.17 21.47
N GLY A 339 -8.21 -5.29 20.70
CA GLY A 339 -7.52 -4.10 21.23
C GLY A 339 -6.11 -4.46 21.68
N VAL A 340 -5.13 -3.77 21.13
CA VAL A 340 -3.70 -4.03 21.32
C VAL A 340 -3.06 -2.78 21.89
N ARG A 341 -2.38 -2.91 23.02
CA ARG A 341 -1.52 -1.84 23.57
C ARG A 341 -0.07 -2.20 23.35
N TYR A 342 0.73 -1.25 22.91
CA TYR A 342 2.14 -1.51 22.60
C TYR A 342 2.91 -2.09 23.80
N SER A 343 2.64 -1.60 25.01
CA SER A 343 3.31 -2.08 26.24
C SER A 343 3.17 -3.60 26.45
N GLU A 344 2.06 -4.19 26.03
CA GLU A 344 1.80 -5.64 26.19
C GLU A 344 2.62 -6.49 25.21
N TYR A 345 3.04 -5.90 24.09
CA TYR A 345 3.78 -6.55 23.02
C TYR A 345 5.25 -6.10 22.94
N ARG A 346 5.66 -5.19 23.79
CA ARG A 346 6.96 -4.52 23.75
C ARG A 346 8.12 -5.50 23.71
N GLU A 347 8.20 -6.43 24.65
CA GLU A 347 9.35 -7.34 24.76
C GLU A 347 9.52 -8.23 23.52
N PRO A 348 8.50 -9.00 23.08
CA PRO A 348 8.63 -9.81 21.89
C PRO A 348 8.84 -8.95 20.61
N PHE A 349 8.19 -7.82 20.51
CA PHE A 349 8.30 -6.91 19.37
C PHE A 349 9.73 -6.35 19.25
N GLU A 350 10.27 -5.77 20.31
CA GLU A 350 11.61 -5.18 20.29
C GLU A 350 12.71 -6.24 20.15
N ARG A 351 12.51 -7.45 20.65
CA ARG A 351 13.43 -8.57 20.43
C ARG A 351 13.51 -8.90 18.94
N LEU A 352 12.37 -9.13 18.30
CA LEU A 352 12.30 -9.43 16.86
C LEU A 352 12.83 -8.28 16.00
N LEU A 353 12.54 -7.05 16.41
CA LEU A 353 13.06 -5.86 15.75
C LEU A 353 14.59 -5.82 15.80
N ARG A 354 15.22 -6.07 16.97
CA ARG A 354 16.70 -6.14 17.11
C ARG A 354 17.28 -7.26 16.26
N GLU A 355 16.68 -8.43 16.27
CA GLU A 355 17.14 -9.57 15.45
C GLU A 355 17.08 -9.25 13.95
N THR A 356 16.00 -8.63 13.49
CA THR A 356 15.84 -8.23 12.08
C THR A 356 16.81 -7.11 11.69
N LEU A 357 17.01 -6.13 12.55
CA LEU A 357 18.00 -5.07 12.33
C LEU A 357 19.44 -5.63 12.35
N ALA A 358 19.74 -6.57 13.25
CA ALA A 358 21.05 -7.24 13.28
C ALA A 358 21.35 -7.90 11.93
N GLU A 359 20.39 -8.62 11.36
CA GLU A 359 20.51 -9.23 10.03
C GLU A 359 20.61 -8.16 8.92
N MET A 360 19.76 -7.13 8.97
CA MET A 360 19.72 -6.07 7.97
C MET A 360 21.07 -5.35 7.84
N PHE A 361 21.78 -5.15 8.94
CA PHE A 361 23.05 -4.43 8.97
C PHE A 361 24.30 -5.32 9.09
N ASP A 362 24.14 -6.65 9.11
CA ASP A 362 25.27 -7.58 9.09
C ASP A 362 25.94 -7.60 7.70
N PRO A 363 27.22 -7.20 7.57
CA PRO A 363 27.92 -7.20 6.29
C PRO A 363 28.16 -8.60 5.73
N ALA A 364 28.10 -9.66 6.56
CA ALA A 364 28.26 -11.04 6.13
C ALA A 364 27.00 -11.62 5.46
N ILE A 365 25.84 -10.99 5.67
CA ILE A 365 24.57 -11.45 5.13
C ILE A 365 24.18 -10.56 3.94
N PRO A 366 24.23 -11.05 2.68
CA PRO A 366 23.84 -10.25 1.51
C PRO A 366 22.33 -9.99 1.47
N PHE A 367 21.92 -8.98 0.70
CA PHE A 367 20.51 -8.82 0.34
C PHE A 367 20.12 -9.92 -0.65
N ARG A 368 19.13 -10.72 -0.28
CA ARG A 368 18.67 -11.89 -1.04
C ARG A 368 17.22 -11.72 -1.49
N GLN A 369 16.87 -12.45 -2.54
CA GLN A 369 15.48 -12.65 -2.94
C GLN A 369 14.73 -13.37 -1.82
N CYS A 370 13.44 -13.01 -1.62
CA CYS A 370 12.56 -13.76 -0.73
C CYS A 370 12.33 -15.19 -1.24
N GLU A 371 12.01 -16.10 -0.34
CA GLU A 371 11.69 -17.49 -0.67
C GLU A 371 10.29 -17.62 -1.27
N ASP A 372 9.30 -16.89 -0.72
CA ASP A 372 7.92 -16.88 -1.21
C ASP A 372 7.77 -15.92 -2.40
N ALA A 373 8.01 -16.45 -3.60
CA ALA A 373 7.84 -15.69 -4.83
C ALA A 373 6.36 -15.50 -5.22
N GLU A 374 5.51 -16.47 -4.90
CA GLU A 374 4.11 -16.47 -5.34
C GLU A 374 3.33 -15.27 -4.79
N HIS A 375 3.48 -14.99 -3.50
CA HIS A 375 2.75 -13.90 -2.84
C HIS A 375 3.54 -12.60 -2.81
N THR A 376 4.84 -12.66 -2.51
CA THR A 376 5.68 -11.46 -2.32
C THR A 376 6.05 -10.79 -3.65
N CYS A 377 6.27 -11.59 -4.73
CA CYS A 377 6.72 -11.04 -6.01
C CYS A 377 5.58 -10.71 -6.97
N ARG A 378 4.35 -11.16 -6.73
CA ARG A 378 3.20 -10.98 -7.64
C ARG A 378 2.98 -9.52 -8.05
N TYR A 379 3.14 -8.59 -7.11
CA TYR A 379 2.95 -7.15 -7.30
C TYR A 379 4.22 -6.35 -6.96
N CYS A 380 5.39 -6.95 -7.17
CA CYS A 380 6.65 -6.30 -6.91
C CYS A 380 7.14 -5.56 -8.15
N ASP A 381 7.45 -4.27 -8.00
CA ASP A 381 7.94 -3.40 -9.07
C ASP A 381 9.25 -3.92 -9.71
N PHE A 382 10.02 -4.72 -8.96
CA PHE A 382 11.30 -5.29 -9.40
C PHE A 382 11.19 -6.75 -9.86
N ARG A 383 9.99 -7.25 -10.14
CA ARG A 383 9.76 -8.64 -10.54
C ARG A 383 10.57 -9.02 -11.79
N GLU A 384 10.63 -8.14 -12.77
CA GLU A 384 11.35 -8.37 -14.02
C GLU A 384 12.86 -8.46 -13.79
N ILE A 385 13.43 -7.59 -12.96
CA ILE A 385 14.84 -7.63 -12.56
C ILE A 385 15.15 -8.96 -11.88
N CYS A 386 14.25 -9.41 -11.00
CA CYS A 386 14.38 -10.66 -10.26
C CYS A 386 14.09 -11.90 -11.10
N LYS A 387 13.53 -11.76 -12.29
CA LYS A 387 13.10 -12.87 -13.17
C LYS A 387 12.14 -13.83 -12.46
N ARG A 388 11.16 -13.29 -11.72
CA ARG A 388 10.20 -14.01 -10.90
C ARG A 388 8.77 -13.86 -11.44
#